data_9fc21eafa518e37025d7b0d45d9910df
#
_entry.id   9fc21eafa518e37025d7b0d45d9910df
#
_cell.length_a   1.000
_cell.length_b   1.000
_cell.length_c   1.000
_cell.angle_alpha   90.00
_cell.angle_beta   90.00
_cell.angle_gamma   90.00
#
_symmetry.space_group_name_H-M   'P 1'
#
loop_
_entity.id
_entity.type
_entity.pdbx_description
1 polymer ?
#
loop_
_entity_poly.entity_id
_entity_poly.type
_entity_poly.pdbx_seq_one_letter_code
_entity_poly.pdbx_strand_id
1 'polypeptide(L)'
;ILNYRGIAVLGDKNISDKGSEIAYTAAMELSAHRITTISGYAAGADMIAHRSALQNNGTTLAVLPQGILRFKLHDSLRDVLDPERIAVISPFYPTREANKFNAFIRNKIACALSRAVFIIEAPAEGGIYEAGKSAHKLGIPLFTAEYASYPKNAEGNRLIISELGGTPVRGRFVNDLLVPNMEKMIGIAKFK
;
A
#
# COMPACT_ATOMS: atom_id res chain seq x y z
N ILE A 1 9.95 12.64 6.32
CA ILE A 1 9.18 11.60 5.61
C ILE A 1 8.23 12.22 4.60
N LEU A 2 7.41 13.22 4.94
CA LEU A 2 6.45 13.83 4.02
C LEU A 2 7.09 14.50 2.78
N ASN A 3 8.35 14.88 2.85
CA ASN A 3 9.11 15.42 1.72
C ASN A 3 9.77 14.32 0.85
N TYR A 4 9.68 13.06 1.26
CA TYR A 4 10.23 11.95 0.50
C TYR A 4 9.25 11.48 -0.58
N ARG A 5 9.83 10.89 -1.61
CA ARG A 5 9.06 10.24 -2.67
C ARG A 5 8.45 8.96 -2.14
N GLY A 6 7.15 8.78 -2.33
CA GLY A 6 6.45 7.61 -1.79
C GLY A 6 5.62 6.89 -2.85
N ILE A 7 5.46 5.59 -2.65
CA ILE A 7 4.54 4.74 -3.39
C ILE A 7 3.51 4.19 -2.40
N ALA A 8 2.23 4.28 -2.78
CA ALA A 8 1.17 3.67 -1.99
C ALA A 8 1.14 2.16 -2.26
N VAL A 9 1.25 1.35 -1.21
CA VAL A 9 1.07 -0.10 -1.23
C VAL A 9 -0.21 -0.41 -0.48
N LEU A 10 -1.24 -0.84 -1.18
CA LEU A 10 -2.59 -1.05 -0.65
C LEU A 10 -3.08 -2.46 -0.96
N GLY A 11 -3.89 -3.03 -0.09
CA GLY A 11 -4.50 -4.33 -0.34
C GLY A 11 -5.56 -4.69 0.69
N ASP A 12 -6.23 -5.81 0.45
CA ASP A 12 -7.29 -6.29 1.35
C ASP A 12 -6.73 -6.69 2.73
N LYS A 13 -7.58 -6.60 3.73
CA LYS A 13 -7.26 -7.04 5.10
C LYS A 13 -7.11 -8.55 5.22
N ASN A 14 -7.79 -9.30 4.34
CA ASN A 14 -7.75 -10.76 4.26
C ASN A 14 -6.90 -11.20 3.05
N ILE A 15 -5.68 -10.70 3.00
CA ILE A 15 -4.74 -10.96 1.90
C ILE A 15 -4.31 -12.45 1.89
N SER A 16 -4.08 -13.00 0.70
CA SER A 16 -3.56 -14.37 0.54
C SER A 16 -2.09 -14.49 0.96
N ASP A 17 -1.59 -15.72 1.14
CA ASP A 17 -0.17 -15.94 1.44
C ASP A 17 0.73 -15.34 0.36
N LYS A 18 0.41 -15.54 -0.92
CA LYS A 18 1.13 -14.92 -2.04
C LYS A 18 1.04 -13.39 -2.01
N GLY A 19 -0.14 -12.85 -1.72
CA GLY A 19 -0.33 -11.41 -1.55
C GLY A 19 0.48 -10.86 -0.39
N SER A 20 0.56 -11.60 0.73
CA SER A 20 1.37 -11.24 1.90
C SER A 20 2.85 -11.17 1.54
N GLU A 21 3.34 -12.13 0.78
CA GLU A 21 4.71 -12.17 0.29
C GLU A 21 5.00 -11.01 -0.68
N ILE A 22 4.09 -10.72 -1.61
CA ILE A 22 4.21 -9.59 -2.53
C ILE A 22 4.20 -8.26 -1.76
N ALA A 23 3.34 -8.09 -0.76
CA ALA A 23 3.29 -6.86 0.04
C ALA A 23 4.60 -6.65 0.82
N TYR A 24 5.15 -7.73 1.39
CA TYR A 24 6.43 -7.71 2.11
C TYR A 24 7.58 -7.35 1.17
N THR A 25 7.74 -8.07 0.07
CA THR A 25 8.85 -7.88 -0.87
C THR A 25 8.76 -6.56 -1.62
N ALA A 26 7.55 -6.07 -1.91
CA ALA A 26 7.36 -4.74 -2.48
C ALA A 26 7.88 -3.64 -1.54
N ALA A 27 7.54 -3.66 -0.27
CA ALA A 27 8.01 -2.66 0.69
C ALA A 27 9.53 -2.78 0.97
N MET A 28 10.07 -4.00 0.92
CA MET A 28 11.52 -4.25 0.97
C MET A 28 12.24 -3.60 -0.22
N GLU A 29 11.73 -3.81 -1.44
CA GLU A 29 12.28 -3.18 -2.66
C GLU A 29 12.22 -1.64 -2.61
N LEU A 30 11.10 -1.09 -2.13
CA LEU A 30 10.98 0.37 -1.94
C LEU A 30 12.03 0.89 -0.96
N SER A 31 12.25 0.17 0.14
CA SER A 31 13.25 0.53 1.16
C SER A 31 14.66 0.54 0.59
N ALA A 32 15.03 -0.47 -0.21
CA ALA A 32 16.33 -0.56 -0.88
C ALA A 32 16.57 0.64 -1.82
N HIS A 33 15.50 1.22 -2.38
CA HIS A 33 15.56 2.39 -3.25
C HIS A 33 15.32 3.72 -2.54
N ARG A 34 15.23 3.75 -1.22
CA ARG A 34 14.93 4.95 -0.39
C ARG A 34 13.62 5.63 -0.79
N ILE A 35 12.61 4.83 -1.15
CA ILE A 35 11.26 5.27 -1.48
C ILE A 35 10.37 4.95 -0.28
N THR A 36 9.62 5.93 0.19
CA THR A 36 8.70 5.77 1.33
C THR A 36 7.53 4.86 0.96
N THR A 37 7.27 3.84 1.75
CA THR A 37 6.04 3.06 1.66
C THR A 37 4.89 3.85 2.27
N ILE A 38 3.89 4.20 1.48
CA ILE A 38 2.67 4.85 1.97
C ILE A 38 1.58 3.78 2.06
N SER A 39 0.88 3.68 3.17
CA SER A 39 -0.24 2.76 3.29
C SER A 39 -1.29 3.27 4.26
N GLY A 40 -2.39 2.55 4.33
CA GLY A 40 -3.36 2.75 5.38
C GLY A 40 -2.84 2.24 6.73
N TYR A 41 -3.76 1.98 7.63
CA TYR A 41 -3.44 1.39 8.93
C TYR A 41 -4.45 0.29 9.27
N ALA A 42 -4.66 -0.62 8.31
CA ALA A 42 -5.52 -1.78 8.47
C ALA A 42 -4.69 -3.06 8.59
N ALA A 43 -5.30 -4.12 9.12
CA ALA A 43 -4.71 -5.46 9.07
C ALA A 43 -4.42 -5.89 7.61
N GLY A 44 -3.67 -6.95 7.43
CA GLY A 44 -3.33 -7.50 6.11
C GLY A 44 -2.26 -6.72 5.38
N ALA A 45 -2.47 -6.41 4.11
CA ALA A 45 -1.46 -5.79 3.24
C ALA A 45 -0.83 -4.53 3.81
N ASP A 46 -1.63 -3.62 4.39
CA ASP A 46 -1.15 -2.34 4.92
C ASP A 46 -0.12 -2.58 6.04
N MET A 47 -0.46 -3.44 6.99
CA MET A 47 0.39 -3.71 8.14
C MET A 47 1.67 -4.47 7.76
N ILE A 48 1.57 -5.39 6.81
CA ILE A 48 2.73 -6.13 6.26
C ILE A 48 3.69 -5.14 5.58
N ALA A 49 3.16 -4.22 4.77
CA ALA A 49 3.97 -3.22 4.08
C ALA A 49 4.69 -2.28 5.06
N HIS A 50 4.01 -1.79 6.11
CA HIS A 50 4.64 -0.97 7.15
C HIS A 50 5.76 -1.73 7.88
N ARG A 51 5.47 -2.96 8.31
CA ARG A 51 6.44 -3.81 9.00
C ARG A 51 7.67 -4.07 8.14
N SER A 52 7.47 -4.48 6.90
CA SER A 52 8.56 -4.75 5.96
C SER A 52 9.41 -3.52 5.70
N ALA A 53 8.80 -2.34 5.53
CA ALA A 53 9.55 -1.10 5.35
C ALA A 53 10.48 -0.83 6.54
N LEU A 54 9.99 -0.95 7.76
CA LEU A 54 10.78 -0.72 8.98
C LEU A 54 11.87 -1.78 9.17
N GLN A 55 11.56 -3.07 8.95
CA GLN A 55 12.55 -4.17 9.05
C GLN A 55 13.71 -4.01 8.06
N ASN A 56 13.44 -3.43 6.90
CA ASN A 56 14.44 -3.22 5.85
C ASN A 56 15.04 -1.80 5.86
N ASN A 57 15.04 -1.15 7.02
CA ASN A 57 15.61 0.19 7.23
C ASN A 57 15.02 1.28 6.31
N GLY A 58 13.84 1.07 5.78
CA GLY A 58 13.09 2.03 4.98
C GLY A 58 12.25 2.98 5.82
N THR A 59 11.53 3.87 5.15
CA THR A 59 10.60 4.81 5.77
C THR A 59 9.16 4.47 5.39
N THR A 60 8.22 4.78 6.29
CA THR A 60 6.81 4.53 6.03
C THR A 60 5.91 5.64 6.51
N LEU A 61 4.81 5.86 5.79
CA LEU A 61 3.76 6.83 6.11
C LEU A 61 2.42 6.10 6.29
N ALA A 62 1.91 6.10 7.50
CA ALA A 62 0.62 5.53 7.84
C ALA A 62 -0.48 6.59 7.78
N VAL A 63 -1.51 6.37 6.96
CA VAL A 63 -2.68 7.25 6.88
C VAL A 63 -3.83 6.62 7.65
N LEU A 64 -4.30 7.26 8.71
CA LEU A 64 -5.28 6.69 9.64
C LEU A 64 -6.73 6.88 9.18
N PRO A 65 -7.64 5.91 9.43
CA PRO A 65 -9.07 6.08 9.26
C PRO A 65 -9.77 6.73 10.47
N GLN A 66 -9.03 7.00 11.55
CA GLN A 66 -9.49 7.70 12.74
C GLN A 66 -8.67 8.96 12.99
N GLY A 67 -9.12 9.79 13.93
CA GLY A 67 -8.38 10.96 14.40
C GLY A 67 -7.08 10.57 15.12
N ILE A 68 -6.11 11.46 15.09
CA ILE A 68 -4.75 11.18 15.58
C ILE A 68 -4.71 10.84 17.08
N LEU A 69 -5.60 11.39 17.89
CA LEU A 69 -5.69 11.07 19.33
C LEU A 69 -6.25 9.66 19.61
N ARG A 70 -6.77 8.98 18.58
CA ARG A 70 -7.21 7.58 18.64
C ARG A 70 -6.16 6.60 18.11
N PHE A 71 -4.99 7.10 17.71
CA PHE A 71 -3.89 6.24 17.27
C PHE A 71 -3.43 5.33 18.40
N LYS A 72 -3.25 4.06 18.05
CA LYS A 72 -2.60 3.06 18.89
C LYS A 72 -1.60 2.30 18.04
N LEU A 73 -0.39 2.15 18.55
CA LEU A 73 0.62 1.36 17.86
C LEU A 73 0.16 -0.10 17.77
N HIS A 74 0.13 -0.64 16.57
CA HIS A 74 -0.22 -2.04 16.35
C HIS A 74 0.89 -2.96 16.87
N ASP A 75 0.52 -4.06 17.52
CA ASP A 75 1.46 -4.96 18.19
C ASP A 75 2.51 -5.53 17.23
N SER A 76 2.14 -5.79 15.98
CA SER A 76 3.07 -6.29 14.95
C SER A 76 4.17 -5.30 14.55
N LEU A 77 4.12 -4.06 14.97
CA LEU A 77 5.16 -3.06 14.67
C LEU A 77 6.07 -2.78 15.87
N ARG A 78 5.78 -3.31 17.07
CA ARG A 78 6.48 -2.95 18.31
C ARG A 78 7.97 -3.29 18.27
N ASP A 79 8.32 -4.45 17.75
CA ASP A 79 9.68 -4.99 17.69
C ASP A 79 10.56 -4.36 16.58
N VAL A 80 9.92 -3.67 15.63
CA VAL A 80 10.59 -3.04 14.48
C VAL A 80 10.43 -1.52 14.44
N LEU A 81 9.77 -0.96 15.46
CA LEU A 81 9.47 0.48 15.50
C LEU A 81 10.72 1.33 15.59
N ASP A 82 10.86 2.22 14.63
CA ASP A 82 11.81 3.33 14.66
C ASP A 82 11.02 4.62 14.44
N PRO A 83 10.87 5.47 15.47
CA PRO A 83 10.10 6.71 15.37
C PRO A 83 10.59 7.70 14.32
N GLU A 84 11.87 7.62 13.93
CA GLU A 84 12.43 8.47 12.89
C GLU A 84 12.06 8.01 11.47
N ARG A 85 11.61 6.76 11.33
CA ARG A 85 11.29 6.14 10.05
C ARG A 85 9.81 5.94 9.79
N ILE A 86 8.95 6.26 10.75
CA ILE A 86 7.51 6.22 10.59
C ILE A 86 6.90 7.59 10.78
N ALA A 87 6.05 8.02 9.85
CA ALA A 87 5.13 9.12 10.05
C ALA A 87 3.70 8.61 10.11
N VAL A 88 2.90 9.20 10.97
CA VAL A 88 1.49 8.86 11.12
C VAL A 88 0.68 10.14 10.93
N ILE A 89 -0.27 10.10 10.01
CA ILE A 89 -1.15 11.23 9.72
C ILE A 89 -2.62 10.81 9.75
N SER A 90 -3.47 11.77 10.02
CA SER A 90 -4.92 11.61 9.95
C SER A 90 -5.56 12.85 9.30
N PRO A 91 -6.45 12.65 8.32
CA PRO A 91 -7.23 13.75 7.75
C PRO A 91 -8.50 14.08 8.56
N PHE A 92 -8.72 13.39 9.67
CA PHE A 92 -9.94 13.49 10.44
C PHE A 92 -9.76 14.33 11.70
N TYR A 93 -10.89 14.80 12.24
CA TYR A 93 -10.89 15.49 13.52
C TYR A 93 -10.19 14.62 14.59
N PRO A 94 -9.35 15.20 15.48
CA PRO A 94 -8.42 14.45 16.33
C PRO A 94 -9.04 13.32 17.16
N THR A 95 -10.30 13.47 17.61
CA THR A 95 -11.01 12.47 18.41
C THR A 95 -11.94 11.55 17.60
N ARG A 96 -12.00 11.70 16.28
CA ARG A 96 -12.89 10.93 15.40
C ARG A 96 -12.59 9.44 15.48
N GLU A 97 -13.64 8.62 15.62
CA GLU A 97 -13.51 7.18 15.57
C GLU A 97 -13.41 6.64 14.12
N ALA A 98 -12.75 5.51 13.98
CA ALA A 98 -12.66 4.83 12.69
C ALA A 98 -14.03 4.29 12.25
N ASN A 99 -14.33 4.39 10.98
CA ASN A 99 -15.46 3.72 10.34
C ASN A 99 -15.14 3.41 8.87
N LYS A 100 -16.02 2.66 8.20
CA LYS A 100 -15.84 2.25 6.81
C LYS A 100 -15.70 3.45 5.86
N PHE A 101 -16.50 4.49 6.05
CA PHE A 101 -16.45 5.70 5.22
C PHE A 101 -15.12 6.44 5.35
N ASN A 102 -14.62 6.58 6.57
CA ASN A 102 -13.31 7.16 6.84
C ASN A 102 -12.19 6.32 6.18
N ALA A 103 -12.32 4.98 6.16
CA ALA A 103 -11.36 4.12 5.49
C ALA A 103 -11.30 4.38 3.97
N PHE A 104 -12.43 4.64 3.31
CA PHE A 104 -12.46 5.08 1.90
C PHE A 104 -11.74 6.41 1.70
N ILE A 105 -12.02 7.40 2.54
CA ILE A 105 -11.40 8.73 2.44
C ILE A 105 -9.88 8.62 2.62
N ARG A 106 -9.40 7.89 3.64
CA ARG A 106 -7.98 7.77 3.90
C ARG A 106 -7.24 7.04 2.76
N ASN A 107 -7.88 6.05 2.10
CA ASN A 107 -7.28 5.41 0.93
C ASN A 107 -7.07 6.41 -0.22
N LYS A 108 -8.04 7.29 -0.48
CA LYS A 108 -7.89 8.37 -1.47
C LYS A 108 -6.71 9.29 -1.13
N ILE A 109 -6.53 9.60 0.15
CA ILE A 109 -5.43 10.44 0.61
C ILE A 109 -4.09 9.72 0.48
N ALA A 110 -4.03 8.43 0.83
CA ALA A 110 -2.83 7.62 0.60
C ALA A 110 -2.43 7.61 -0.90
N CYS A 111 -3.41 7.45 -1.79
CA CYS A 111 -3.18 7.57 -3.24
C CYS A 111 -2.66 8.96 -3.60
N ALA A 112 -3.33 10.03 -3.17
CA ALA A 112 -2.99 11.40 -3.53
C ALA A 112 -1.59 11.85 -3.04
N LEU A 113 -1.10 11.27 -1.96
CA LEU A 113 0.24 11.53 -1.42
C LEU A 113 1.34 10.72 -2.11
N SER A 114 0.98 9.80 -3.02
CA SER A 114 1.93 8.91 -3.66
C SER A 114 2.27 9.31 -5.10
N ARG A 115 3.43 8.88 -5.57
CA ARG A 115 3.87 9.02 -6.98
C ARG A 115 3.30 7.92 -7.87
N ALA A 116 2.98 6.79 -7.28
CA ALA A 116 2.30 5.67 -7.90
C ALA A 116 1.55 4.88 -6.83
N VAL A 117 0.54 4.13 -7.25
CA VAL A 117 -0.25 3.24 -6.39
C VAL A 117 -0.04 1.81 -6.83
N PHE A 118 0.34 0.94 -5.92
CA PHE A 118 0.43 -0.50 -6.13
C PHE A 118 -0.65 -1.21 -5.30
N ILE A 119 -1.61 -1.81 -5.97
CA ILE A 119 -2.64 -2.64 -5.35
C ILE A 119 -2.21 -4.10 -5.40
N ILE A 120 -2.06 -4.71 -4.23
CA ILE A 120 -1.64 -6.10 -4.09
C ILE A 120 -2.82 -7.04 -4.39
N GLU A 121 -3.88 -6.93 -3.60
CA GLU A 121 -5.12 -7.67 -3.78
C GLU A 121 -6.30 -6.76 -3.48
N ALA A 122 -7.25 -6.74 -4.41
CA ALA A 122 -8.52 -6.04 -4.28
C ALA A 122 -9.67 -7.01 -4.59
N PRO A 123 -10.67 -7.17 -3.73
CA PRO A 123 -11.94 -7.75 -4.14
C PRO A 123 -12.57 -6.93 -5.28
N ALA A 124 -13.48 -7.52 -6.06
CA ALA A 124 -14.16 -6.84 -7.16
C ALA A 124 -14.94 -5.58 -6.71
N GLU A 125 -15.28 -5.53 -5.42
CA GLU A 125 -15.95 -4.40 -4.80
C GLU A 125 -15.30 -4.06 -3.46
N GLY A 126 -15.44 -2.81 -3.00
CA GLY A 126 -14.96 -2.39 -1.68
C GLY A 126 -13.82 -1.37 -1.71
N GLY A 127 -13.27 -1.09 -0.52
CA GLY A 127 -12.39 0.05 -0.29
C GLY A 127 -11.10 0.06 -1.10
N ILE A 128 -10.56 -1.10 -1.43
CA ILE A 128 -9.31 -1.18 -2.19
C ILE A 128 -9.57 -0.98 -3.68
N TYR A 129 -10.64 -1.57 -4.22
CA TYR A 129 -11.03 -1.30 -5.62
C TYR A 129 -11.38 0.18 -5.82
N GLU A 130 -12.10 0.79 -4.87
CA GLU A 130 -12.39 2.23 -4.89
C GLU A 130 -11.11 3.10 -4.76
N ALA A 131 -10.08 2.61 -4.07
CA ALA A 131 -8.77 3.26 -4.08
C ALA A 131 -8.15 3.26 -5.49
N GLY A 132 -8.25 2.15 -6.22
CA GLY A 132 -7.85 2.05 -7.62
C GLY A 132 -8.59 3.06 -8.51
N LYS A 133 -9.92 3.13 -8.40
CA LYS A 133 -10.72 4.16 -9.09
C LYS A 133 -10.29 5.58 -8.75
N SER A 134 -9.94 5.82 -7.49
CA SER A 134 -9.48 7.13 -7.03
C SER A 134 -8.12 7.50 -7.61
N ALA A 135 -7.17 6.55 -7.65
CA ALA A 135 -5.87 6.75 -8.29
C ALA A 135 -6.02 7.04 -9.78
N HIS A 136 -6.85 6.26 -10.49
CA HIS A 136 -7.18 6.48 -11.91
C HIS A 136 -7.75 7.89 -12.14
N LYS A 137 -8.77 8.28 -11.36
CA LYS A 137 -9.40 9.59 -11.47
C LYS A 137 -8.46 10.76 -11.18
N LEU A 138 -7.47 10.56 -10.30
CA LEU A 138 -6.44 11.55 -9.97
C LEU A 138 -5.28 11.56 -10.98
N GLY A 139 -5.28 10.69 -11.99
CA GLY A 139 -4.18 10.56 -12.94
C GLY A 139 -2.88 10.03 -12.33
N ILE A 140 -2.98 9.33 -11.18
CA ILE A 140 -1.82 8.75 -10.51
C ILE A 140 -1.56 7.38 -11.14
N PRO A 141 -0.30 7.08 -11.55
CA PRO A 141 0.07 5.81 -12.12
C PRO A 141 -0.38 4.64 -11.23
N LEU A 142 -1.21 3.76 -11.79
CA LEU A 142 -1.85 2.66 -11.08
C LEU A 142 -1.25 1.33 -11.53
N PHE A 143 -0.84 0.53 -10.57
CA PHE A 143 -0.27 -0.80 -10.75
C PHE A 143 -1.03 -1.80 -9.89
N THR A 144 -1.10 -3.04 -10.33
CA THR A 144 -1.71 -4.11 -9.54
C THR A 144 -1.01 -5.44 -9.79
N ALA A 145 -0.96 -6.28 -8.75
CA ALA A 145 -0.37 -7.60 -8.90
C ALA A 145 -1.19 -8.47 -9.87
N GLU A 146 -0.49 -9.12 -10.80
CA GLU A 146 -1.06 -10.07 -11.75
C GLU A 146 -0.78 -11.50 -11.29
N TYR A 147 -1.80 -12.29 -11.23
CA TYR A 147 -1.75 -13.69 -10.81
C TYR A 147 -2.05 -14.62 -11.98
N ALA A 148 -1.35 -15.74 -12.08
CA ALA A 148 -1.70 -16.80 -13.05
C ALA A 148 -3.09 -17.39 -12.76
N SER A 149 -3.43 -17.51 -11.46
CA SER A 149 -4.77 -17.82 -10.95
C SER A 149 -5.08 -16.83 -9.85
N TYR A 150 -6.11 -16.02 -10.04
CA TYR A 150 -6.47 -14.98 -9.09
C TYR A 150 -7.14 -15.58 -7.85
N PRO A 151 -6.66 -15.32 -6.64
CA PRO A 151 -7.39 -15.64 -5.44
C PRO A 151 -8.67 -14.80 -5.38
N LYS A 152 -9.66 -15.26 -4.63
CA LYS A 152 -10.96 -14.57 -4.48
C LYS A 152 -10.84 -13.10 -4.09
N ASN A 153 -9.83 -12.79 -3.29
CA ASN A 153 -9.56 -11.42 -2.82
C ASN A 153 -8.84 -10.54 -3.85
N ALA A 154 -8.47 -11.07 -5.01
CA ALA A 154 -7.78 -10.36 -6.08
C ALA A 154 -8.59 -10.29 -7.40
N GLU A 155 -9.87 -10.62 -7.38
CA GLU A 155 -10.72 -10.51 -8.57
C GLU A 155 -10.79 -9.06 -9.08
N GLY A 156 -10.78 -8.08 -8.20
CA GLY A 156 -10.74 -6.66 -8.54
C GLY A 156 -9.46 -6.24 -9.25
N ASN A 157 -8.35 -7.00 -9.10
CA ASN A 157 -7.12 -6.70 -9.84
C ASN A 157 -7.33 -6.83 -11.35
N ARG A 158 -8.15 -7.79 -11.80
CA ARG A 158 -8.52 -7.91 -13.22
C ARG A 158 -9.26 -6.67 -13.72
N LEU A 159 -10.22 -6.20 -12.92
CA LEU A 159 -11.00 -4.99 -13.25
C LEU A 159 -10.11 -3.74 -13.26
N ILE A 160 -9.14 -3.66 -12.35
CA ILE A 160 -8.15 -2.58 -12.34
C ILE A 160 -7.35 -2.57 -13.63
N ILE A 161 -6.96 -3.73 -14.16
CA ILE A 161 -6.23 -3.83 -15.44
C ILE A 161 -7.16 -3.47 -16.61
N SER A 162 -8.34 -4.10 -16.69
CA SER A 162 -9.21 -4.00 -17.87
C SER A 162 -9.99 -2.69 -17.95
N GLU A 163 -10.45 -2.14 -16.82
CA GLU A 163 -11.35 -0.99 -16.79
C GLU A 163 -10.65 0.32 -16.39
N LEU A 164 -9.61 0.23 -15.54
CA LEU A 164 -8.92 1.41 -15.02
C LEU A 164 -7.56 1.65 -15.68
N GLY A 165 -7.15 0.80 -16.62
CA GLY A 165 -5.84 0.90 -17.27
C GLY A 165 -4.66 0.67 -16.33
N GLY A 166 -4.87 -0.05 -15.23
CA GLY A 166 -3.81 -0.40 -14.28
C GLY A 166 -2.74 -1.26 -14.95
N THR A 167 -1.48 -0.95 -14.71
CA THR A 167 -0.36 -1.73 -15.22
C THR A 167 -0.22 -3.02 -14.41
N PRO A 168 -0.28 -4.21 -15.04
CA PRO A 168 -0.06 -5.47 -14.35
C PRO A 168 1.39 -5.60 -13.90
N VAL A 169 1.59 -6.10 -12.68
CA VAL A 169 2.89 -6.37 -12.09
C VAL A 169 3.02 -7.87 -11.86
N ARG A 170 3.95 -8.48 -12.58
CA ARG A 170 4.31 -9.89 -12.40
C ARG A 170 5.46 -10.01 -11.41
N GLY A 171 5.43 -11.07 -10.64
CA GLY A 171 6.52 -11.45 -9.74
C GLY A 171 7.41 -12.53 -10.36
N ARG A 172 8.61 -12.63 -9.82
CA ARG A 172 9.54 -13.74 -10.04
C ARG A 172 10.04 -14.26 -8.70
N PHE A 173 10.40 -15.51 -8.64
CA PHE A 173 11.05 -16.06 -7.44
C PHE A 173 12.54 -15.67 -7.42
N VAL A 174 12.97 -15.12 -6.29
CA VAL A 174 14.37 -14.78 -5.99
C VAL A 174 14.66 -15.31 -4.59
N ASN A 175 15.55 -16.28 -4.46
CA ASN A 175 15.85 -16.96 -3.19
C ASN A 175 14.57 -17.42 -2.45
N ASP A 176 13.71 -18.14 -3.16
CA ASP A 176 12.41 -18.64 -2.69
C ASP A 176 11.37 -17.58 -2.29
N LEU A 177 11.66 -16.30 -2.48
CA LEU A 177 10.71 -15.21 -2.27
C LEU A 177 10.09 -14.72 -3.58
N LEU A 178 8.78 -14.50 -3.57
CA LEU A 178 8.06 -13.91 -4.70
C LEU A 178 8.26 -12.38 -4.71
N VAL A 179 9.11 -11.90 -5.61
CA VAL A 179 9.46 -10.49 -5.75
C VAL A 179 8.74 -9.88 -6.94
N PRO A 180 7.90 -8.83 -6.77
CA PRO A 180 7.25 -8.15 -7.88
C PRO A 180 8.25 -7.33 -8.70
N ASN A 181 8.04 -7.27 -10.01
CA ASN A 181 8.84 -6.38 -10.87
C ASN A 181 8.38 -4.92 -10.68
N MET A 182 9.13 -4.16 -9.89
CA MET A 182 8.79 -2.78 -9.55
C MET A 182 9.60 -1.73 -10.31
N GLU A 183 10.41 -2.09 -11.29
CA GLU A 183 11.31 -1.17 -12.01
C GLU A 183 10.59 0.08 -12.53
N LYS A 184 9.43 -0.10 -13.19
CA LYS A 184 8.64 1.01 -13.73
C LYS A 184 8.12 1.94 -12.61
N MET A 185 7.62 1.39 -11.50
CA MET A 185 7.16 2.18 -10.35
C MET A 185 8.30 2.95 -9.69
N ILE A 186 9.43 2.27 -9.47
CA ILE A 186 10.64 2.86 -8.89
C ILE A 186 11.16 3.99 -9.79
N GLY A 187 11.18 3.78 -11.11
CA GLY A 187 11.52 4.81 -12.09
C GLY A 187 10.63 6.05 -11.95
N ILE A 188 9.30 5.87 -11.92
CA ILE A 188 8.34 6.98 -11.73
C ILE A 188 8.60 7.73 -10.41
N ALA A 189 8.89 7.03 -9.32
CA ALA A 189 9.14 7.68 -8.05
C ALA A 189 10.46 8.47 -8.04
N LYS A 190 11.46 8.06 -8.79
CA LYS A 190 12.78 8.72 -8.83
C LYS A 190 12.82 9.97 -9.73
N PHE A 191 12.09 9.98 -10.83
CA PHE A 191 12.25 10.99 -11.88
C PHE A 191 11.17 12.08 -11.93
N LYS A 192 10.22 12.13 -10.99
CA LYS A 192 9.22 13.20 -10.94
C LYS A 192 9.34 14.05 -9.68
#